data_4797720c88b70da6ac8f38a4bec66df7
#
_entry.id   4797720c88b70da6ac8f38a4bec66df7
#
_cell.length_a   1.000
_cell.length_b   1.000
_cell.length_c   1.000
_cell.angle_alpha   90.00
_cell.angle_beta   90.00
_cell.angle_gamma   90.00
#
_symmetry.space_group_name_H-M   'P 1'
#
loop_
_entity.id
_entity.type
_entity.pdbx_description
1 polymer ?
#
loop_
_entity_poly.entity_id
_entity_poly.type
_entity_poly.pdbx_seq_one_letter_code
_entity_poly.pdbx_strand_id
1 'polypeptide(L)'
;MENRTNSNSPEGNTGRRMRPNERTVRFLVRIVGWIKHIVFSTGSVRPRGQVIELRGRKLPPGRDIRFAKILLVEDNPDIAADFIETLRQFYVFGDVVIHVAYGFETAGSFFSTVDINLVIMDADLDDEEGDGVELTRRFCEQKQDVTVLANSSSALSNMKLTGSGAVEVLGKDPKRLRLWLQTNDPFGAGH
;
A
#
# COMPACT_ATOMS: atom_id res chain seq x y z
N MET A 1 -61.30 5.81 47.88
CA MET A 1 -60.76 6.57 46.73
C MET A 1 -59.27 6.25 46.68
N GLU A 2 -58.91 5.32 45.81
CA GLU A 2 -57.59 4.63 45.78
C GLU A 2 -56.66 5.33 44.84
N ASN A 3 -55.49 5.70 45.37
CA ASN A 3 -54.38 6.15 44.57
C ASN A 3 -53.48 4.96 44.22
N ARG A 4 -53.41 4.59 42.95
CA ARG A 4 -52.43 3.63 42.43
C ARG A 4 -51.25 4.39 41.88
N THR A 5 -50.12 4.26 42.55
CA THR A 5 -48.80 4.67 42.06
C THR A 5 -48.23 3.58 41.12
N ASN A 6 -47.96 3.94 39.90
CA ASN A 6 -47.31 3.07 38.91
C ASN A 6 -45.81 3.42 38.84
N SER A 7 -44.98 2.51 39.32
CA SER A 7 -43.51 2.63 39.29
C SER A 7 -43.02 1.93 38.02
N ASN A 8 -42.56 2.67 37.01
CA ASN A 8 -41.82 2.16 35.87
C ASN A 8 -40.32 2.35 36.12
N SER A 9 -39.63 1.23 36.31
CA SER A 9 -38.17 1.16 36.28
C SER A 9 -37.67 1.13 34.81
N PRO A 10 -36.61 1.84 34.47
CA PRO A 10 -36.01 1.72 33.13
C PRO A 10 -35.07 0.52 33.08
N GLU A 11 -35.39 -0.40 32.16
CA GLU A 11 -34.53 -1.53 31.81
C GLU A 11 -33.20 -1.09 31.20
N GLY A 12 -32.17 -1.78 31.66
CA GLY A 12 -30.77 -1.52 31.26
C GLY A 12 -30.49 -1.79 29.80
N ASN A 13 -29.94 -0.80 29.15
CA ASN A 13 -29.37 -0.88 27.82
C ASN A 13 -28.00 -1.59 27.87
N THR A 14 -28.02 -2.93 27.72
CA THR A 14 -26.78 -3.72 27.55
C THR A 14 -26.21 -3.48 26.17
N GLY A 15 -25.18 -2.63 26.11
CA GLY A 15 -24.40 -2.36 24.89
C GLY A 15 -23.90 -3.67 24.25
N ARG A 16 -24.50 -4.05 23.14
CA ARG A 16 -23.99 -5.10 22.26
C ARG A 16 -22.62 -4.68 21.75
N ARG A 17 -21.55 -5.24 22.31
CA ARG A 17 -20.22 -5.22 21.68
C ARG A 17 -20.34 -5.91 20.32
N MET A 18 -20.20 -5.13 19.24
CA MET A 18 -20.03 -5.69 17.90
C MET A 18 -18.76 -6.54 17.89
N ARG A 19 -18.91 -7.83 17.63
CA ARG A 19 -17.78 -8.72 17.37
C ARG A 19 -17.25 -8.37 15.97
N PRO A 20 -15.92 -8.29 15.77
CA PRO A 20 -15.35 -8.09 14.45
C PRO A 20 -15.86 -9.19 13.51
N ASN A 21 -16.19 -8.81 12.29
CA ASN A 21 -16.72 -9.70 11.28
C ASN A 21 -15.68 -10.82 11.00
N GLU A 22 -16.09 -12.07 11.12
CA GLU A 22 -15.22 -13.25 10.91
C GLU A 22 -14.52 -13.28 9.54
N ARG A 23 -15.04 -12.55 8.55
CA ARG A 23 -14.38 -12.37 7.24
C ARG A 23 -13.09 -11.56 7.35
N THR A 24 -13.07 -10.52 8.19
CA THR A 24 -11.87 -9.69 8.41
C THR A 24 -10.78 -10.48 9.13
N VAL A 25 -11.16 -11.30 10.12
CA VAL A 25 -10.20 -12.15 10.86
C VAL A 25 -9.61 -13.25 9.95
N ARG A 26 -10.41 -13.85 9.07
CA ARG A 26 -9.93 -14.87 8.11
C ARG A 26 -8.98 -14.29 7.06
N PHE A 27 -9.15 -13.03 6.68
CA PHE A 27 -8.26 -12.34 5.74
C PHE A 27 -6.89 -12.08 6.37
N LEU A 28 -6.86 -11.61 7.64
CA LEU A 28 -5.62 -11.38 8.40
C LEU A 28 -4.82 -12.67 8.63
N VAL A 29 -5.48 -13.78 8.95
CA VAL A 29 -4.81 -15.08 9.19
C VAL A 29 -4.14 -15.63 7.92
N ARG A 30 -4.66 -15.34 6.73
CA ARG A 30 -4.07 -15.78 5.46
C ARG A 30 -2.82 -14.96 5.06
N ILE A 31 -2.72 -13.71 5.48
CA ILE A 31 -1.57 -12.84 5.25
C ILE A 31 -0.39 -13.22 6.17
N VAL A 32 -0.65 -13.63 7.41
CA VAL A 32 0.38 -13.93 8.42
C VAL A 32 1.29 -15.11 8.03
N GLY A 33 0.85 -16.02 7.19
CA GLY A 33 1.66 -17.20 6.77
C GLY A 33 2.86 -16.88 5.85
N TRP A 34 2.99 -15.66 5.32
CA TRP A 34 4.00 -15.29 4.31
C TRP A 34 4.88 -14.09 4.68
N ILE A 35 4.69 -13.50 5.87
CA ILE A 35 5.45 -12.32 6.31
C ILE A 35 6.61 -12.77 7.17
N LYS A 36 7.84 -12.78 6.64
CA LYS A 36 9.05 -13.19 7.39
C LYS A 36 9.72 -12.10 8.21
N HIS A 37 9.43 -10.82 7.96
CA HIS A 37 9.99 -9.73 8.78
C HIS A 37 8.97 -8.61 8.95
N ILE A 38 8.30 -8.60 10.10
CA ILE A 38 7.60 -7.42 10.60
C ILE A 38 8.49 -6.81 11.68
N VAL A 39 8.97 -5.61 11.47
CA VAL A 39 9.65 -4.85 12.53
C VAL A 39 8.56 -4.16 13.35
N PHE A 40 8.22 -4.73 14.51
CA PHE A 40 7.35 -4.07 15.48
C PHE A 40 8.16 -3.10 16.33
N SER A 41 7.81 -1.82 16.30
CA SER A 41 8.20 -0.88 17.35
C SER A 41 7.12 -0.91 18.43
N THR A 42 7.52 -1.22 19.68
CA THR A 42 6.62 -1.25 20.83
C THR A 42 6.34 0.17 21.32
N GLY A 43 5.31 0.74 20.78
CA GLY A 43 4.69 2.01 21.17
C GLY A 43 3.46 2.20 20.29
N SER A 44 2.47 2.97 20.65
CA SER A 44 1.28 3.23 19.84
C SER A 44 1.58 4.09 18.59
N VAL A 45 2.63 3.73 17.88
CA VAL A 45 3.14 4.36 16.66
C VAL A 45 2.65 3.52 15.49
N ARG A 46 1.97 4.13 14.51
CA ARG A 46 1.64 3.49 13.23
C ARG A 46 2.90 2.84 12.67
N PRO A 47 2.82 1.62 12.07
CA PRO A 47 3.99 1.00 11.47
C PRO A 47 4.55 1.94 10.41
N ARG A 48 5.83 2.33 10.54
CA ARG A 48 6.46 3.28 9.61
C ARG A 48 6.69 2.67 8.23
N GLY A 49 6.77 1.35 8.13
CA GLY A 49 6.94 0.63 6.86
C GLY A 49 7.00 -0.86 7.03
N GLN A 50 6.86 -1.58 5.92
CA GLN A 50 7.00 -3.05 5.87
C GLN A 50 7.65 -3.49 4.57
N VAL A 51 8.25 -4.69 4.57
CA VAL A 51 8.82 -5.32 3.37
C VAL A 51 8.08 -6.63 3.13
N ILE A 52 7.55 -6.81 1.93
CA ILE A 52 6.78 -7.99 1.52
C ILE A 52 7.53 -8.67 0.38
N GLU A 53 7.98 -9.89 0.62
CA GLU A 53 8.57 -10.75 -0.41
C GLU A 53 7.48 -11.60 -1.05
N LEU A 54 7.22 -11.39 -2.32
CA LEU A 54 6.35 -12.24 -3.12
C LEU A 54 7.24 -13.27 -3.85
N ARG A 55 7.10 -14.53 -3.48
CA ARG A 55 7.77 -15.63 -4.18
C ARG A 55 6.81 -16.23 -5.19
N GLY A 56 7.08 -15.97 -6.46
CA GLY A 56 6.33 -16.52 -7.57
C GLY A 56 6.72 -17.96 -7.89
N ARG A 57 6.05 -18.52 -8.90
CA ARG A 57 6.43 -19.81 -9.49
C ARG A 57 7.77 -19.68 -10.23
N LYS A 58 8.53 -20.76 -10.29
CA LYS A 58 9.76 -20.78 -11.08
C LYS A 58 9.45 -20.46 -12.55
N LEU A 59 10.25 -19.56 -13.09
CA LEU A 59 10.20 -19.20 -14.50
C LEU A 59 10.53 -20.37 -15.42
N PRO A 60 9.94 -20.36 -16.62
CA PRO A 60 10.43 -21.20 -17.71
C PRO A 60 11.91 -20.90 -17.99
N PRO A 61 12.70 -21.92 -18.38
CA PRO A 61 14.11 -21.74 -18.75
C PRO A 61 14.25 -20.69 -19.86
N GLY A 62 15.19 -19.75 -19.69
CA GLY A 62 15.51 -18.73 -20.70
C GLY A 62 14.85 -17.35 -20.49
N ARG A 63 14.07 -17.16 -19.46
CA ARG A 63 13.64 -15.82 -19.00
C ARG A 63 14.46 -15.40 -17.80
N ASP A 64 15.19 -14.31 -17.96
CA ASP A 64 15.90 -13.65 -16.86
C ASP A 64 14.97 -12.62 -16.26
N ILE A 65 14.45 -12.86 -15.05
CA ILE A 65 13.69 -11.84 -14.35
C ILE A 65 14.66 -11.04 -13.49
N ARG A 66 14.75 -9.76 -13.79
CA ARG A 66 15.30 -8.81 -12.84
C ARG A 66 14.38 -8.78 -11.63
N PHE A 67 14.94 -8.91 -10.43
CA PHE A 67 14.19 -8.78 -9.18
C PHE A 67 13.43 -7.46 -9.19
N ALA A 68 12.10 -7.54 -9.28
CA ALA A 68 11.26 -6.36 -9.21
C ALA A 68 11.29 -5.82 -7.77
N LYS A 69 11.80 -4.61 -7.61
CA LYS A 69 11.77 -3.89 -6.33
C LYS A 69 10.84 -2.69 -6.47
N ILE A 70 9.71 -2.80 -5.81
CA ILE A 70 8.62 -1.83 -5.87
C ILE A 70 8.55 -1.09 -4.54
N LEU A 71 8.41 0.22 -4.60
CA LEU A 71 8.08 1.06 -3.45
C LEU A 71 6.63 1.50 -3.56
N LEU A 72 5.81 1.13 -2.59
CA LEU A 72 4.45 1.61 -2.42
C LEU A 72 4.42 2.59 -1.26
N VAL A 73 4.13 3.84 -1.57
CA VAL A 73 4.00 4.94 -0.59
C VAL A 73 2.52 5.27 -0.47
N GLU A 74 1.92 4.90 0.64
CA GLU A 74 0.47 5.04 0.90
C GLU A 74 0.24 4.98 2.40
N ASP A 75 -0.29 6.02 3.01
CA ASP A 75 -0.53 6.12 4.45
C ASP A 75 -1.76 5.34 4.93
N ASN A 76 -2.67 5.01 4.01
CA ASN A 76 -3.84 4.19 4.28
C ASN A 76 -3.55 2.70 4.07
N PRO A 77 -3.54 1.87 5.15
CA PRO A 77 -3.19 0.46 5.05
C PRO A 77 -4.19 -0.38 4.23
N ASP A 78 -5.46 0.03 4.14
CA ASP A 78 -6.47 -0.70 3.37
C ASP A 78 -6.25 -0.50 1.88
N ILE A 79 -5.93 0.73 1.46
CA ILE A 79 -5.57 1.05 0.08
C ILE A 79 -4.26 0.35 -0.29
N ALA A 80 -3.26 0.41 0.58
CA ALA A 80 -1.99 -0.31 0.37
C ALA A 80 -2.22 -1.81 0.16
N ALA A 81 -3.10 -2.45 0.94
CA ALA A 81 -3.42 -3.87 0.82
C ALA A 81 -4.03 -4.22 -0.55
N ASP A 82 -4.90 -3.37 -1.11
CA ASP A 82 -5.50 -3.58 -2.43
C ASP A 82 -4.45 -3.53 -3.56
N PHE A 83 -3.50 -2.61 -3.47
CA PHE A 83 -2.38 -2.52 -4.41
C PHE A 83 -1.43 -3.71 -4.30
N ILE A 84 -1.09 -4.14 -3.07
CA ILE A 84 -0.26 -5.33 -2.81
C ILE A 84 -0.93 -6.58 -3.41
N GLU A 85 -2.24 -6.74 -3.23
CA GLU A 85 -2.97 -7.88 -3.78
C GLU A 85 -2.96 -7.87 -5.32
N THR A 86 -3.09 -6.68 -5.93
CA THR A 86 -3.01 -6.52 -7.38
C THR A 86 -1.62 -6.90 -7.91
N LEU A 87 -0.55 -6.43 -7.26
CA LEU A 87 0.82 -6.78 -7.61
C LEU A 87 1.05 -8.29 -7.45
N ARG A 88 0.55 -8.90 -6.38
CA ARG A 88 0.64 -10.35 -6.14
C ARG A 88 -0.08 -11.18 -7.21
N GLN A 89 -1.22 -10.69 -7.69
CA GLN A 89 -1.97 -11.37 -8.76
C GLN A 89 -1.31 -11.20 -10.12
N PHE A 90 -0.63 -10.08 -10.34
CA PHE A 90 0.07 -9.82 -11.59
C PHE A 90 1.40 -10.60 -11.67
N TYR A 91 2.22 -10.50 -10.66
CA TYR A 91 3.53 -11.17 -10.61
C TYR A 91 3.41 -12.61 -10.08
N VAL A 92 2.77 -13.49 -10.86
CA VAL A 92 2.64 -14.92 -10.53
C VAL A 92 3.97 -15.66 -10.68
N PHE A 93 4.86 -15.15 -11.54
CA PHE A 93 6.17 -15.71 -11.82
C PHE A 93 7.26 -14.74 -11.36
N GLY A 94 8.32 -15.28 -10.75
CA GLY A 94 9.47 -14.53 -10.29
C GLY A 94 9.32 -14.00 -8.87
N ASP A 95 10.40 -13.44 -8.37
CA ASP A 95 10.47 -12.89 -7.03
C ASP A 95 10.30 -11.36 -7.10
N VAL A 96 9.29 -10.85 -6.41
CA VAL A 96 9.02 -9.42 -6.30
C VAL A 96 9.13 -9.00 -4.84
N VAL A 97 9.82 -7.91 -4.58
CA VAL A 97 9.92 -7.32 -3.24
C VAL A 97 9.17 -6.00 -3.24
N ILE A 98 8.16 -5.89 -2.41
CA ILE A 98 7.39 -4.67 -2.21
C ILE A 98 7.81 -4.05 -0.89
N HIS A 99 8.38 -2.85 -0.96
CA HIS A 99 8.63 -1.99 0.18
C HIS A 99 7.41 -1.08 0.36
N VAL A 100 6.74 -1.18 1.50
CA VAL A 100 5.58 -0.33 1.81
C VAL A 100 6.00 0.72 2.82
N ALA A 101 5.86 1.98 2.46
CA ALA A 101 6.11 3.12 3.32
C ALA A 101 4.79 3.83 3.62
N TYR A 102 4.55 4.08 4.90
CA TYR A 102 3.34 4.77 5.38
C TYR A 102 3.58 6.25 5.69
N GLY A 103 4.76 6.79 5.31
CA GLY A 103 5.12 8.18 5.53
C GLY A 103 6.41 8.57 4.81
N PHE A 104 6.68 9.87 4.84
CA PHE A 104 7.72 10.55 4.08
C PHE A 104 9.14 10.04 4.36
N GLU A 105 9.55 10.00 5.64
CA GLU A 105 10.90 9.55 6.02
C GLU A 105 11.17 8.11 5.62
N THR A 106 10.18 7.22 5.84
CA THR A 106 10.32 5.81 5.54
C THR A 106 10.44 5.58 4.03
N ALA A 107 9.66 6.31 3.23
CA ALA A 107 9.76 6.26 1.77
C ALA A 107 11.14 6.71 1.29
N GLY A 108 11.65 7.84 1.81
CA GLY A 108 12.99 8.34 1.51
C GLY A 108 14.09 7.35 1.92
N SER A 109 13.96 6.71 3.09
CA SER A 109 14.90 5.71 3.57
C SER A 109 14.95 4.48 2.67
N PHE A 110 13.79 3.91 2.28
CA PHE A 110 13.75 2.79 1.35
C PHE A 110 14.35 3.15 0.00
N PHE A 111 14.00 4.29 -0.56
CA PHE A 111 14.52 4.71 -1.86
C PHE A 111 16.05 4.91 -1.86
N SER A 112 16.62 5.40 -0.76
CA SER A 112 18.05 5.62 -0.63
C SER A 112 18.85 4.33 -0.42
N THR A 113 18.25 3.29 0.16
CA THR A 113 18.96 2.06 0.55
C THR A 113 18.68 0.87 -0.36
N VAL A 114 17.62 0.94 -1.15
CA VAL A 114 17.18 -0.12 -2.05
C VAL A 114 17.16 0.39 -3.48
N ASP A 115 17.64 -0.41 -4.42
CA ASP A 115 17.58 -0.08 -5.86
C ASP A 115 16.14 -0.25 -6.37
N ILE A 116 15.29 0.74 -6.07
CA ILE A 116 13.87 0.78 -6.48
C ILE A 116 13.78 1.22 -7.94
N ASN A 117 12.92 0.55 -8.73
CA ASN A 117 12.68 0.89 -10.14
C ASN A 117 11.25 1.35 -10.40
N LEU A 118 10.29 0.92 -9.58
CA LEU A 118 8.89 1.31 -9.68
C LEU A 118 8.41 1.87 -8.35
N VAL A 119 7.80 3.04 -8.39
CA VAL A 119 7.19 3.70 -7.23
C VAL A 119 5.70 3.91 -7.49
N ILE A 120 4.85 3.53 -6.56
CA ILE A 120 3.44 3.91 -6.52
C ILE A 120 3.33 4.94 -5.40
N MET A 121 3.01 6.18 -5.75
CA MET A 121 3.14 7.33 -4.86
C MET A 121 1.80 7.99 -4.57
N ASP A 122 1.37 7.95 -3.31
CA ASP A 122 0.33 8.88 -2.85
C ASP A 122 0.89 10.29 -2.72
N ALA A 123 0.09 11.28 -3.06
CA ALA A 123 0.46 12.68 -2.91
C ALA A 123 0.31 13.18 -1.50
N ASP A 124 -0.79 12.77 -0.86
CA ASP A 124 -1.23 13.32 0.42
C ASP A 124 -0.87 12.31 1.52
N LEU A 125 0.32 12.45 2.09
CA LEU A 125 0.77 11.67 3.23
C LEU A 125 0.39 12.44 4.51
N ASP A 126 -0.20 11.74 5.47
CA ASP A 126 -0.51 12.30 6.80
C ASP A 126 0.80 12.45 7.62
N ASP A 127 1.69 13.32 7.13
CA ASP A 127 3.04 13.50 7.65
C ASP A 127 3.44 14.99 7.65
N GLU A 128 3.94 15.46 8.79
CA GLU A 128 4.40 16.86 8.94
C GLU A 128 5.72 17.14 8.21
N GLU A 129 6.47 16.10 7.81
CA GLU A 129 7.80 16.19 7.26
C GLU A 129 7.83 16.47 5.76
N GLY A 130 6.72 16.20 5.06
CA GLY A 130 6.59 16.46 3.62
C GLY A 130 5.49 15.65 2.97
N ASP A 131 5.36 15.79 1.67
CA ASP A 131 4.33 15.14 0.87
C ASP A 131 4.92 14.26 -0.25
N GLY A 132 4.07 13.46 -0.90
CA GLY A 132 4.48 12.59 -1.99
C GLY A 132 4.91 13.34 -3.25
N VAL A 133 4.49 14.60 -3.40
CA VAL A 133 4.91 15.46 -4.54
C VAL A 133 6.39 15.80 -4.43
N GLU A 134 6.84 16.16 -3.22
CA GLU A 134 8.26 16.41 -2.95
C GLU A 134 9.10 15.15 -3.09
N LEU A 135 8.62 14.00 -2.58
CA LEU A 135 9.30 12.71 -2.76
C LEU A 135 9.43 12.36 -4.24
N THR A 136 8.37 12.52 -5.04
CA THR A 136 8.38 12.26 -6.48
C THR A 136 9.49 13.04 -7.16
N ARG A 137 9.57 14.36 -6.91
CA ARG A 137 10.62 15.22 -7.48
C ARG A 137 12.01 14.73 -7.07
N ARG A 138 12.24 14.47 -5.78
CA ARG A 138 13.52 13.97 -5.26
C ARG A 138 13.92 12.64 -5.89
N PHE A 139 12.99 11.69 -6.03
CA PHE A 139 13.28 10.38 -6.59
C PHE A 139 13.65 10.47 -8.07
N CYS A 140 12.91 11.25 -8.86
CA CYS A 140 13.21 11.46 -10.27
C CYS A 140 14.54 12.21 -10.49
N GLU A 141 14.91 13.14 -9.59
CA GLU A 141 16.22 13.82 -9.63
C GLU A 141 17.37 12.87 -9.27
N GLN A 142 17.18 11.97 -8.30
CA GLN A 142 18.20 11.02 -7.85
C GLN A 142 18.42 9.86 -8.82
N LYS A 143 17.36 9.41 -9.50
CA LYS A 143 17.40 8.25 -10.37
C LYS A 143 16.56 8.47 -11.63
N GLN A 144 17.23 8.67 -12.77
CA GLN A 144 16.57 9.03 -14.04
C GLN A 144 15.72 7.89 -14.65
N ASP A 145 15.99 6.64 -14.30
CA ASP A 145 15.30 5.45 -14.79
C ASP A 145 14.22 4.94 -13.81
N VAL A 146 13.92 5.67 -12.73
CA VAL A 146 12.81 5.33 -11.86
C VAL A 146 11.47 5.64 -12.53
N THR A 147 10.55 4.72 -12.44
CA THR A 147 9.17 4.93 -12.88
C THR A 147 8.31 5.27 -11.67
N VAL A 148 7.65 6.43 -11.68
CA VAL A 148 6.72 6.85 -10.62
C VAL A 148 5.30 6.89 -11.16
N LEU A 149 4.37 6.25 -10.47
CA LEU A 149 2.93 6.24 -10.77
C LEU A 149 2.19 7.05 -9.71
N ALA A 150 1.42 8.04 -10.13
CA ALA A 150 0.63 8.90 -9.24
C ALA A 150 -0.61 8.18 -8.71
N ASN A 151 -0.82 8.18 -7.41
CA ASN A 151 -1.87 7.40 -6.74
C ASN A 151 -2.71 8.24 -5.76
N SER A 152 -3.14 9.44 -6.12
CA SER A 152 -4.04 10.22 -5.27
C SER A 152 -5.49 10.13 -5.74
N SER A 153 -6.44 10.26 -4.80
CA SER A 153 -7.87 10.42 -5.11
C SER A 153 -8.19 11.81 -5.67
N SER A 154 -7.32 12.80 -5.44
CA SER A 154 -7.45 14.18 -5.89
C SER A 154 -6.87 14.37 -7.29
N ALA A 155 -7.67 14.90 -8.22
CA ALA A 155 -7.18 15.24 -9.55
C ALA A 155 -6.06 16.30 -9.50
N LEU A 156 -6.17 17.29 -8.59
CA LEU A 156 -5.17 18.33 -8.42
C LEU A 156 -3.84 17.76 -7.88
N SER A 157 -3.91 16.85 -6.91
CA SER A 157 -2.73 16.18 -6.36
C SER A 157 -2.06 15.31 -7.42
N ASN A 158 -2.82 14.58 -8.24
CA ASN A 158 -2.28 13.82 -9.37
C ASN A 158 -1.61 14.73 -10.41
N MET A 159 -2.17 15.91 -10.70
CA MET A 159 -1.50 16.89 -11.58
C MET A 159 -0.16 17.39 -11.03
N LYS A 160 -0.06 17.60 -9.70
CA LYS A 160 1.20 17.96 -9.06
C LYS A 160 2.23 16.82 -9.14
N LEU A 161 1.81 15.57 -8.89
CA LEU A 161 2.66 14.40 -9.02
C LEU A 161 3.20 14.25 -10.45
N THR A 162 2.34 14.39 -11.47
CA THR A 162 2.79 14.33 -12.88
C THR A 162 3.72 15.49 -13.25
N GLY A 163 3.45 16.70 -12.74
CA GLY A 163 4.34 17.84 -12.87
C GLY A 163 5.70 17.65 -12.18
N SER A 164 5.80 16.73 -11.23
CA SER A 164 7.04 16.37 -10.52
C SER A 164 7.74 15.13 -11.07
N GLY A 165 7.22 14.49 -12.13
CA GLY A 165 7.87 13.38 -12.82
C GLY A 165 7.10 12.06 -12.83
N ALA A 166 5.93 11.96 -12.23
CA ALA A 166 5.11 10.76 -12.36
C ALA A 166 4.61 10.60 -13.80
N VAL A 167 4.67 9.37 -14.33
CA VAL A 167 4.42 9.08 -15.76
C VAL A 167 2.99 8.65 -16.05
N GLU A 168 2.24 8.24 -15.04
CA GLU A 168 0.84 7.75 -15.18
C GLU A 168 0.05 8.04 -13.91
N VAL A 169 -1.28 8.15 -14.04
CA VAL A 169 -2.21 8.40 -12.94
C VAL A 169 -3.06 7.17 -12.67
N LEU A 170 -2.91 6.59 -11.48
CA LEU A 170 -3.71 5.45 -11.02
C LEU A 170 -5.01 5.88 -10.34
N GLY A 171 -4.98 6.97 -9.56
CA GLY A 171 -6.17 7.55 -8.91
C GLY A 171 -6.76 6.65 -7.83
N LYS A 172 -5.92 5.95 -7.07
CA LYS A 172 -6.30 4.95 -6.04
C LYS A 172 -7.16 3.80 -6.59
N ASP A 173 -6.99 3.47 -7.89
CA ASP A 173 -7.68 2.36 -8.56
C ASP A 173 -6.70 1.23 -8.92
N PRO A 174 -6.73 0.10 -8.16
CA PRO A 174 -5.86 -1.05 -8.44
C PRO A 174 -6.05 -1.66 -9.84
N LYS A 175 -7.22 -1.47 -10.47
CA LYS A 175 -7.45 -1.95 -11.85
C LYS A 175 -6.61 -1.17 -12.86
N ARG A 176 -6.42 0.14 -12.64
CA ARG A 176 -5.53 0.96 -13.47
C ARG A 176 -4.09 0.51 -13.35
N LEU A 177 -3.62 0.20 -12.14
CA LEU A 177 -2.30 -0.41 -11.95
C LEU A 177 -2.16 -1.68 -12.78
N ARG A 178 -3.13 -2.59 -12.71
CA ARG A 178 -3.10 -3.84 -13.48
C ARG A 178 -3.03 -3.60 -14.98
N LEU A 179 -3.84 -2.68 -15.51
CA LEU A 179 -3.82 -2.31 -16.93
C LEU A 179 -2.49 -1.71 -17.35
N TRP A 180 -1.93 -0.82 -16.53
CA TRP A 180 -0.63 -0.21 -16.78
C TRP A 180 0.48 -1.25 -16.82
N LEU A 181 0.51 -2.18 -15.86
CA LEU A 181 1.48 -3.27 -15.80
C LEU A 181 1.39 -4.20 -17.03
N GLN A 182 0.18 -4.48 -17.52
CA GLN A 182 -0.01 -5.30 -18.72
C GLN A 182 0.62 -4.69 -19.98
N THR A 183 0.69 -3.35 -20.04
CA THR A 183 1.20 -2.62 -21.20
C THR A 183 2.67 -2.22 -21.05
N ASN A 184 3.09 -1.92 -19.83
CA ASN A 184 4.36 -1.27 -19.53
C ASN A 184 5.24 -2.06 -18.57
N ASP A 185 4.98 -3.37 -18.34
CA ASP A 185 5.69 -4.15 -17.32
C ASP A 185 7.21 -3.87 -17.33
N PRO A 186 7.71 -3.08 -16.35
CA PRO A 186 9.09 -2.63 -16.34
C PRO A 186 10.09 -3.76 -16.05
N PHE A 187 9.57 -4.94 -15.66
CA PHE A 187 10.37 -6.09 -15.24
C PHE A 187 10.28 -7.28 -16.19
N GLY A 188 9.38 -7.24 -17.20
CA GLY A 188 9.22 -8.29 -18.20
C GLY A 188 8.66 -9.60 -17.65
N ALA A 189 7.98 -9.55 -16.49
CA ALA A 189 7.51 -10.74 -15.76
C ALA A 189 6.06 -11.13 -16.06
N GLY A 190 5.32 -10.33 -16.80
CA GLY A 190 3.86 -10.34 -16.88
C GLY A 190 3.24 -11.14 -18.02
N HIS A 191 3.96 -12.00 -18.75
CA HIS A 191 3.36 -12.78 -19.87
C HIS A 191 3.79 -14.22 -19.88
#